data_fbb43f97dd2544e065dbd486042db06f
#
_entry.id   fbb43f97dd2544e065dbd486042db06f
#
_cell.length_a   1.000
_cell.length_b   1.000
_cell.length_c   1.000
_cell.angle_alpha   90.00
_cell.angle_beta   90.00
_cell.angle_gamma   90.00
#
_symmetry.space_group_name_H-M   'P 1'
#
loop_
_entity.id
_entity.type
_entity.pdbx_description
1 polymer ?
#
loop_
_entity_poly.entity_id
_entity_poly.type
_entity_poly.pdbx_seq_one_letter_code
_entity_poly.pdbx_strand_id
1 'polypeptide(L)'
;MLTFEDVKNNAAIRTYIQRADESLIARGFTEHSYAHVTVVAETAGYILETLGYPERTVEVAKIAGYLHDIGNLVNRIDHSQSGAVMAFRILDNLDCDPEEIATIVTAIGNHDEGTGQPVNAVAAALILADKSDVRRSRVRNQDLSSFDIHDRVNYSVKKSQLKINEEHTLIKLKLSVDTKYGSVMDYFEIFMQRMILCRKAAEKLGLQFKLMINEQQLI
;
A
#
# COMPACT_ATOMS: atom_id res chain seq x y z
N MET A 1 -5.83 3.74 24.69
CA MET A 1 -6.13 3.86 23.25
C MET A 1 -4.93 3.30 22.52
N LEU A 2 -5.13 2.29 21.66
CA LEU A 2 -4.05 1.60 20.92
C LEU A 2 -3.37 2.56 19.95
N THR A 3 -2.04 2.64 19.96
CA THR A 3 -1.25 3.50 19.06
C THR A 3 -0.59 2.70 17.93
N PHE A 4 -0.16 3.39 16.87
CA PHE A 4 0.63 2.79 15.80
C PHE A 4 1.94 2.18 16.34
N GLU A 5 2.60 2.86 17.27
CA GLU A 5 3.83 2.35 17.88
C GLU A 5 3.58 1.06 18.71
N ASP A 6 2.43 0.94 19.38
CA ASP A 6 2.06 -0.30 20.08
C ASP A 6 1.92 -1.46 19.09
N VAL A 7 1.24 -1.24 17.95
CA VAL A 7 1.05 -2.22 16.89
C VAL A 7 2.39 -2.61 16.25
N LYS A 8 3.22 -1.63 15.92
CA LYS A 8 4.52 -1.81 15.28
C LYS A 8 5.52 -2.57 16.15
N ASN A 9 5.46 -2.37 17.46
CA ASN A 9 6.33 -3.02 18.43
C ASN A 9 5.78 -4.35 18.95
N ASN A 10 4.57 -4.74 18.59
CA ASN A 10 3.95 -5.98 19.03
C ASN A 10 4.68 -7.22 18.43
N ALA A 11 5.20 -8.08 19.29
CA ALA A 11 6.01 -9.22 18.88
C ALA A 11 5.23 -10.23 18.00
N ALA A 12 3.95 -10.46 18.29
CA ALA A 12 3.12 -11.37 17.49
C ALA A 12 2.87 -10.81 16.08
N ILE A 13 2.51 -9.54 15.97
CA ILE A 13 2.32 -8.85 14.68
C ILE A 13 3.60 -8.91 13.85
N ARG A 14 4.74 -8.59 14.46
CA ARG A 14 6.04 -8.67 13.79
C ARG A 14 6.31 -10.08 13.26
N THR A 15 6.06 -11.10 14.07
CA THR A 15 6.22 -12.49 13.64
C THR A 15 5.32 -12.80 12.43
N TYR A 16 4.05 -12.37 12.45
CA TYR A 16 3.12 -12.66 11.36
C TYR A 16 3.52 -11.96 10.07
N ILE A 17 3.95 -10.69 10.12
CA ILE A 17 4.45 -9.97 8.95
C ILE A 17 5.69 -10.66 8.37
N GLN A 18 6.63 -11.05 9.23
CA GLN A 18 7.83 -11.77 8.79
C GLN A 18 7.48 -13.08 8.09
N ARG A 19 6.58 -13.88 8.66
CA ARG A 19 6.17 -15.17 8.09
C ARG A 19 5.35 -15.00 6.81
N ALA A 20 4.54 -13.96 6.70
CA ALA A 20 3.85 -13.60 5.47
C ALA A 20 4.84 -13.30 4.35
N ASP A 21 5.88 -12.51 4.64
CA ASP A 21 6.93 -12.19 3.68
C ASP A 21 7.75 -13.43 3.27
N GLU A 22 8.11 -14.29 4.21
CA GLU A 22 8.79 -15.58 3.93
C GLU A 22 7.95 -16.48 3.01
N SER A 23 6.63 -16.51 3.19
CA SER A 23 5.69 -17.25 2.31
C SER A 23 5.71 -16.69 0.88
N LEU A 24 5.77 -15.38 0.72
CA LEU A 24 5.86 -14.73 -0.58
C LEU A 24 7.22 -14.95 -1.25
N ILE A 25 8.32 -14.93 -0.48
CA ILE A 25 9.66 -15.28 -0.99
C ILE A 25 9.66 -16.69 -1.61
N ALA A 26 9.11 -17.67 -0.91
CA ALA A 26 9.07 -19.05 -1.38
C ALA A 26 8.30 -19.22 -2.70
N ARG A 27 7.46 -18.24 -3.05
CA ARG A 27 6.63 -18.21 -4.27
C ARG A 27 7.15 -17.23 -5.34
N GLY A 28 8.31 -16.61 -5.13
CA GLY A 28 8.94 -15.69 -6.08
C GLY A 28 8.34 -14.28 -6.15
N PHE A 29 7.51 -13.87 -5.18
CA PHE A 29 6.96 -12.52 -5.15
C PHE A 29 7.97 -11.47 -4.69
N THR A 30 7.73 -10.22 -5.08
CA THR A 30 8.48 -9.04 -4.61
C THR A 30 8.35 -8.85 -3.10
N GLU A 31 9.16 -7.97 -2.53
CA GLU A 31 9.24 -7.69 -1.11
C GLU A 31 7.94 -7.11 -0.55
N HIS A 32 7.41 -7.74 0.53
CA HIS A 32 6.27 -7.32 1.33
C HIS A 32 6.62 -7.36 2.83
N SER A 33 7.87 -7.00 3.14
CA SER A 33 8.45 -7.01 4.49
C SER A 33 8.07 -5.77 5.30
N TYR A 34 8.68 -5.65 6.49
CA TYR A 34 8.58 -4.46 7.33
C TYR A 34 8.86 -3.15 6.59
N ALA A 35 9.76 -3.16 5.59
CA ALA A 35 10.08 -1.97 4.84
C ALA A 35 8.87 -1.48 4.03
N HIS A 36 8.16 -2.40 3.35
CA HIS A 36 6.95 -2.07 2.61
C HIS A 36 5.83 -1.59 3.53
N VAL A 37 5.45 -2.39 4.53
CA VAL A 37 4.29 -2.05 5.39
C VAL A 37 4.53 -0.77 6.20
N THR A 38 5.80 -0.46 6.56
CA THR A 38 6.14 0.81 7.21
C THR A 38 6.00 1.99 6.26
N VAL A 39 6.50 1.87 5.02
CA VAL A 39 6.32 2.91 3.98
C VAL A 39 4.84 3.17 3.73
N VAL A 40 4.03 2.12 3.63
CA VAL A 40 2.58 2.24 3.42
C VAL A 40 1.90 2.92 4.61
N ALA A 41 2.23 2.53 5.84
CA ALA A 41 1.70 3.15 7.05
C ALA A 41 2.01 4.66 7.11
N GLU A 42 3.27 5.02 6.95
CA GLU A 42 3.68 6.44 7.01
C GLU A 42 3.11 7.26 5.85
N THR A 43 3.00 6.68 4.66
CA THR A 43 2.41 7.36 3.50
C THR A 43 0.89 7.55 3.68
N ALA A 44 0.17 6.57 4.21
CA ALA A 44 -1.26 6.70 4.51
C ALA A 44 -1.51 7.77 5.58
N GLY A 45 -0.68 7.80 6.63
CA GLY A 45 -0.69 8.85 7.63
C GLY A 45 -0.42 10.23 7.04
N TYR A 46 0.65 10.38 6.24
CA TYR A 46 0.98 11.62 5.55
C TYR A 46 -0.17 12.18 4.70
N ILE A 47 -0.87 11.31 3.96
CA ILE A 47 -2.01 11.74 3.13
C ILE A 47 -3.10 12.38 3.98
N LEU A 48 -3.53 11.71 5.03
CA LEU A 48 -4.64 12.22 5.88
C LEU A 48 -4.21 13.41 6.73
N GLU A 49 -2.99 13.42 7.26
CA GLU A 49 -2.43 14.55 8.00
C GLU A 49 -2.36 15.81 7.11
N THR A 50 -1.83 15.69 5.88
CA THR A 50 -1.76 16.78 4.92
C THR A 50 -3.14 17.35 4.59
N LEU A 51 -4.16 16.50 4.53
CA LEU A 51 -5.54 16.91 4.27
C LEU A 51 -6.29 17.43 5.51
N GLY A 52 -5.63 17.51 6.67
CA GLY A 52 -6.19 18.07 7.90
C GLY A 52 -7.17 17.15 8.63
N TYR A 53 -7.08 15.83 8.42
CA TYR A 53 -7.87 14.87 9.20
C TYR A 53 -7.44 14.85 10.66
N PRO A 54 -8.35 14.49 11.59
CA PRO A 54 -8.01 14.36 13.01
C PRO A 54 -6.83 13.42 13.24
N GLU A 55 -5.97 13.75 14.19
CA GLU A 55 -4.78 12.95 14.54
C GLU A 55 -5.12 11.47 14.76
N ARG A 56 -6.27 11.18 15.40
CA ARG A 56 -6.70 9.79 15.61
C ARG A 56 -7.02 9.06 14.28
N THR A 57 -7.59 9.74 13.32
CA THR A 57 -7.85 9.15 11.99
C THR A 57 -6.53 8.86 11.26
N VAL A 58 -5.54 9.73 11.42
CA VAL A 58 -4.17 9.51 10.90
C VAL A 58 -3.54 8.27 11.53
N GLU A 59 -3.65 8.12 12.85
CA GLU A 59 -3.18 6.94 13.59
C GLU A 59 -3.84 5.63 13.09
N VAL A 60 -5.16 5.65 12.94
CA VAL A 60 -5.93 4.51 12.40
C VAL A 60 -5.47 4.14 10.99
N ALA A 61 -5.18 5.14 10.14
CA ALA A 61 -4.65 4.89 8.80
C ALA A 61 -3.25 4.26 8.82
N LYS A 62 -2.37 4.68 9.72
CA LYS A 62 -1.06 4.07 9.92
C LYS A 62 -1.19 2.60 10.36
N ILE A 63 -2.08 2.31 11.29
CA ILE A 63 -2.35 0.93 11.74
C ILE A 63 -2.87 0.08 10.59
N ALA A 64 -3.84 0.57 9.80
CA ALA A 64 -4.36 -0.11 8.63
C ALA A 64 -3.24 -0.39 7.60
N GLY A 65 -2.39 0.61 7.32
CA GLY A 65 -1.25 0.49 6.42
C GLY A 65 -0.23 -0.54 6.87
N TYR A 66 0.02 -0.65 8.17
CA TYR A 66 0.97 -1.62 8.70
C TYR A 66 0.47 -3.06 8.67
N LEU A 67 -0.84 -3.26 8.79
CA LEU A 67 -1.47 -4.58 8.85
C LEU A 67 -2.04 -5.06 7.49
N HIS A 68 -2.07 -4.23 6.44
CA HIS A 68 -2.84 -4.51 5.22
C HIS A 68 -2.48 -5.83 4.54
N ASP A 69 -1.21 -6.18 4.54
CA ASP A 69 -0.66 -7.35 3.85
C ASP A 69 -0.52 -8.60 4.73
N ILE A 70 -0.95 -8.55 6.02
CA ILE A 70 -0.77 -9.65 6.97
C ILE A 70 -1.46 -10.95 6.52
N GLY A 71 -2.48 -10.84 5.66
CA GLY A 71 -3.19 -11.99 5.09
C GLY A 71 -2.37 -12.84 4.14
N ASN A 72 -1.24 -12.32 3.63
CA ASN A 72 -0.27 -13.12 2.87
C ASN A 72 0.33 -14.28 3.69
N LEU A 73 0.18 -14.25 5.02
CA LEU A 73 0.49 -15.40 5.88
C LEU A 73 -0.38 -16.62 5.53
N VAL A 74 -1.62 -16.41 5.14
CA VAL A 74 -2.56 -17.48 4.76
C VAL A 74 -2.38 -17.84 3.27
N ASN A 75 -2.54 -16.85 2.40
CA ASN A 75 -2.35 -17.00 0.94
C ASN A 75 -2.27 -15.62 0.28
N ARG A 76 -1.62 -15.53 -0.89
CA ARG A 76 -1.65 -14.33 -1.74
C ARG A 76 -3.03 -14.08 -2.33
N ILE A 77 -3.74 -15.15 -2.73
CA ILE A 77 -5.12 -15.06 -3.21
C ILE A 77 -6.00 -14.65 -2.02
N ASP A 78 -6.84 -13.64 -2.21
CA ASP A 78 -7.74 -13.07 -1.20
C ASP A 78 -7.02 -12.62 0.10
N HIS A 79 -5.73 -12.21 -0.02
CA HIS A 79 -4.95 -11.75 1.15
C HIS A 79 -5.58 -10.52 1.84
N SER A 80 -6.28 -9.67 1.10
CA SER A 80 -7.00 -8.54 1.68
C SER A 80 -8.15 -9.00 2.60
N GLN A 81 -8.87 -10.05 2.21
CA GLN A 81 -9.97 -10.60 3.00
C GLN A 81 -9.46 -11.36 4.22
N SER A 82 -8.50 -12.26 4.04
CA SER A 82 -7.87 -12.97 5.15
C SER A 82 -7.13 -12.01 6.09
N GLY A 83 -6.48 -10.98 5.55
CA GLY A 83 -5.81 -9.92 6.30
C GLY A 83 -6.79 -9.10 7.16
N ALA A 84 -7.96 -8.75 6.63
CA ALA A 84 -9.01 -8.06 7.37
C ALA A 84 -9.49 -8.89 8.57
N VAL A 85 -9.74 -10.20 8.38
CA VAL A 85 -10.15 -11.10 9.47
C VAL A 85 -9.05 -11.26 10.51
N MET A 86 -7.78 -11.40 10.08
CA MET A 86 -6.65 -11.47 11.01
C MET A 86 -6.47 -10.18 11.79
N ALA A 87 -6.56 -9.03 11.13
CA ALA A 87 -6.46 -7.73 11.77
C ALA A 87 -7.57 -7.52 12.80
N PHE A 88 -8.83 -7.92 12.47
CA PHE A 88 -9.93 -7.90 13.43
C PHE A 88 -9.55 -8.64 14.72
N ARG A 89 -9.10 -9.89 14.59
CA ARG A 89 -8.75 -10.72 15.77
C ARG A 89 -7.60 -10.14 16.58
N ILE A 90 -6.59 -9.59 15.89
CA ILE A 90 -5.40 -9.00 16.56
C ILE A 90 -5.82 -7.76 17.34
N LEU A 91 -6.57 -6.85 16.70
CA LEU A 91 -6.97 -5.58 17.29
C LEU A 91 -7.98 -5.77 18.43
N ASP A 92 -8.91 -6.73 18.31
CA ASP A 92 -9.84 -7.13 19.37
C ASP A 92 -9.09 -7.62 20.61
N ASN A 93 -8.06 -8.46 20.43
CA ASN A 93 -7.20 -8.93 21.54
C ASN A 93 -6.34 -7.81 22.18
N LEU A 94 -6.17 -6.68 21.51
CA LEU A 94 -5.44 -5.51 22.00
C LEU A 94 -6.37 -4.44 22.55
N ASP A 95 -7.64 -4.77 22.82
CA ASP A 95 -8.66 -3.87 23.36
C ASP A 95 -8.80 -2.57 22.53
N CYS A 96 -8.64 -2.66 21.21
CA CYS A 96 -8.88 -1.54 20.29
C CYS A 96 -10.37 -1.21 20.25
N ASP A 97 -10.70 0.06 20.06
CA ASP A 97 -12.08 0.53 19.95
C ASP A 97 -12.81 -0.15 18.76
N PRO A 98 -14.04 -0.67 18.93
CA PRO A 98 -14.75 -1.38 17.87
C PRO A 98 -15.00 -0.57 16.59
N GLU A 99 -15.23 0.74 16.69
CA GLU A 99 -15.42 1.61 15.52
C GLU A 99 -14.11 1.76 14.72
N GLU A 100 -12.99 1.81 15.44
CA GLU A 100 -11.67 1.84 14.82
C GLU A 100 -11.33 0.49 14.18
N ILE A 101 -11.62 -0.62 14.85
CA ILE A 101 -11.48 -1.97 14.28
C ILE A 101 -12.29 -2.06 12.98
N ALA A 102 -13.56 -1.66 13.00
CA ALA A 102 -14.41 -1.69 11.82
C ALA A 102 -13.82 -0.86 10.67
N THR A 103 -13.28 0.32 10.97
CA THR A 103 -12.65 1.20 9.98
C THR A 103 -11.38 0.57 9.39
N ILE A 104 -10.50 0.01 10.23
CA ILE A 104 -9.25 -0.64 9.80
C ILE A 104 -9.53 -1.88 8.95
N VAL A 105 -10.41 -2.75 9.43
CA VAL A 105 -10.79 -4.00 8.75
C VAL A 105 -11.41 -3.72 7.38
N THR A 106 -12.30 -2.73 7.32
CA THR A 106 -12.91 -2.28 6.06
C THR A 106 -11.85 -1.74 5.10
N ALA A 107 -10.88 -0.97 5.58
CA ALA A 107 -9.79 -0.46 4.76
C ALA A 107 -8.92 -1.61 4.21
N ILE A 108 -8.53 -2.55 5.07
CA ILE A 108 -7.73 -3.71 4.67
C ILE A 108 -8.47 -4.58 3.66
N GLY A 109 -9.76 -4.89 3.91
CA GLY A 109 -10.56 -5.74 3.02
C GLY A 109 -10.82 -5.15 1.64
N ASN A 110 -10.62 -3.84 1.48
CA ASN A 110 -10.91 -3.09 0.25
C ASN A 110 -9.68 -2.48 -0.44
N HIS A 111 -8.45 -2.90 -0.10
CA HIS A 111 -7.24 -2.29 -0.67
C HIS A 111 -6.75 -2.95 -1.96
N ASP A 112 -7.11 -4.21 -2.23
CA ASP A 112 -6.59 -4.96 -3.38
C ASP A 112 -7.34 -4.65 -4.69
N GLU A 113 -6.64 -4.68 -5.82
CA GLU A 113 -7.14 -4.22 -7.12
C GLU A 113 -8.36 -4.99 -7.62
N GLY A 114 -8.45 -6.29 -7.32
CA GLY A 114 -9.50 -7.18 -7.83
C GLY A 114 -10.91 -6.78 -7.38
N THR A 115 -11.05 -6.37 -6.13
CA THR A 115 -12.34 -6.07 -5.48
C THR A 115 -12.36 -4.75 -4.72
N GLY A 116 -11.22 -4.06 -4.64
CA GLY A 116 -11.01 -2.88 -3.81
C GLY A 116 -11.93 -1.70 -4.14
N GLN A 117 -12.38 -1.03 -3.11
CA GLN A 117 -13.18 0.20 -3.18
C GLN A 117 -12.73 1.15 -2.06
N PRO A 118 -12.53 2.44 -2.35
CA PRO A 118 -12.19 3.44 -1.34
C PRO A 118 -13.43 3.85 -0.52
N VAL A 119 -13.94 2.93 0.30
CA VAL A 119 -15.21 3.09 1.03
C VAL A 119 -15.20 4.20 2.09
N ASN A 120 -14.04 4.51 2.66
CA ASN A 120 -13.84 5.61 3.61
C ASN A 120 -12.47 6.28 3.37
N ALA A 121 -12.17 7.33 4.11
CA ALA A 121 -10.91 8.07 3.95
C ALA A 121 -9.67 7.23 4.28
N VAL A 122 -9.75 6.35 5.28
CA VAL A 122 -8.64 5.45 5.66
C VAL A 122 -8.37 4.44 4.55
N ALA A 123 -9.42 3.83 3.96
CA ALA A 123 -9.28 2.93 2.81
C ALA A 123 -8.67 3.65 1.59
N ALA A 124 -9.09 4.88 1.32
CA ALA A 124 -8.56 5.68 0.23
C ALA A 124 -7.07 6.01 0.43
N ALA A 125 -6.68 6.42 1.64
CA ALA A 125 -5.29 6.69 1.98
C ALA A 125 -4.42 5.43 1.88
N LEU A 126 -4.91 4.29 2.39
CA LEU A 126 -4.24 3.00 2.29
C LEU A 126 -4.00 2.58 0.84
N ILE A 127 -5.04 2.66 -0.01
CA ILE A 127 -4.94 2.33 -1.44
C ILE A 127 -3.86 3.18 -2.12
N LEU A 128 -3.89 4.50 -1.93
CA LEU A 128 -2.91 5.41 -2.52
C LEU A 128 -1.49 5.13 -2.02
N ALA A 129 -1.34 4.83 -0.74
CA ALA A 129 -0.05 4.53 -0.13
C ALA A 129 0.55 3.22 -0.65
N ASP A 130 -0.21 2.13 -0.61
CA ASP A 130 0.24 0.82 -1.07
C ASP A 130 0.58 0.82 -2.56
N LYS A 131 -0.35 1.32 -3.39
CA LYS A 131 -0.18 1.30 -4.86
C LYS A 131 0.89 2.27 -5.36
N SER A 132 1.36 3.19 -4.55
CA SER A 132 2.48 4.09 -4.86
C SER A 132 3.85 3.51 -4.50
N ASP A 133 3.96 2.45 -3.69
CA ASP A 133 5.26 1.86 -3.31
C ASP A 133 5.79 0.91 -4.40
N VAL A 134 6.19 1.49 -5.52
CA VAL A 134 6.85 0.81 -6.62
C VAL A 134 8.32 1.21 -6.63
N ARG A 135 9.25 0.27 -6.40
CA ARG A 135 10.67 0.58 -6.32
C ARG A 135 11.56 -0.63 -6.57
N ARG A 136 12.74 -0.36 -7.13
CA ARG A 136 13.77 -1.36 -7.47
C ARG A 136 14.12 -2.26 -6.29
N SER A 137 14.23 -1.72 -5.08
CA SER A 137 14.63 -2.48 -3.89
C SER A 137 13.61 -3.53 -3.43
N ARG A 138 12.41 -3.56 -4.00
CA ARG A 138 11.42 -4.62 -3.76
C ARG A 138 11.69 -5.90 -4.56
N VAL A 139 12.50 -5.80 -5.63
CA VAL A 139 12.86 -6.99 -6.42
C VAL A 139 13.93 -7.79 -5.69
N ARG A 140 13.62 -9.05 -5.42
CA ARG A 140 14.50 -9.99 -4.71
C ARG A 140 15.34 -10.84 -5.65
N ASN A 141 14.82 -11.10 -6.84
CA ASN A 141 15.51 -11.82 -7.89
C ASN A 141 16.77 -11.04 -8.28
N GLN A 142 17.93 -11.69 -8.29
CA GLN A 142 19.22 -11.08 -8.66
C GLN A 142 19.64 -11.44 -10.10
N ASP A 143 18.96 -12.40 -10.71
CA ASP A 143 19.24 -12.82 -12.09
C ASP A 143 18.33 -12.07 -13.07
N LEU A 144 18.87 -11.04 -13.70
CA LEU A 144 18.16 -10.22 -14.68
C LEU A 144 17.62 -11.04 -15.87
N SER A 145 18.26 -12.18 -16.18
CA SER A 145 17.83 -13.03 -17.30
C SER A 145 16.54 -13.80 -17.02
N SER A 146 16.22 -13.98 -15.74
CA SER A 146 15.01 -14.68 -15.27
C SER A 146 13.90 -13.75 -14.76
N PHE A 147 14.05 -12.43 -14.95
CA PHE A 147 13.03 -11.46 -14.56
C PHE A 147 11.72 -11.70 -15.31
N ASP A 148 10.65 -11.86 -14.55
CA ASP A 148 9.31 -11.74 -15.10
C ASP A 148 8.93 -10.26 -15.34
N ILE A 149 7.69 -9.98 -15.78
CA ILE A 149 7.23 -8.62 -16.03
C ILE A 149 7.15 -7.80 -14.74
N HIS A 150 6.78 -8.42 -13.60
CA HIS A 150 6.71 -7.74 -12.29
C HIS A 150 8.10 -7.35 -11.80
N ASP A 151 9.08 -8.25 -11.95
CA ASP A 151 10.48 -7.96 -11.62
C ASP A 151 11.01 -6.81 -12.49
N ARG A 152 10.83 -6.89 -13.81
CA ARG A 152 11.30 -5.84 -14.73
C ARG A 152 10.71 -4.49 -14.42
N VAL A 153 9.41 -4.41 -14.20
CA VAL A 153 8.74 -3.14 -13.92
C VAL A 153 9.19 -2.55 -12.60
N ASN A 154 9.17 -3.32 -11.50
CA ASN A 154 9.65 -2.83 -10.21
C ASN A 154 11.13 -2.43 -10.26
N TYR A 155 11.98 -3.24 -10.91
CA TYR A 155 13.40 -2.96 -11.05
C TYR A 155 13.69 -1.71 -11.89
N SER A 156 12.85 -1.42 -12.87
CA SER A 156 12.96 -0.21 -13.70
C SER A 156 12.68 1.07 -12.92
N VAL A 157 11.89 1.02 -11.83
CA VAL A 157 11.53 2.21 -11.06
C VAL A 157 12.66 2.58 -10.09
N LYS A 158 13.38 3.65 -10.41
CA LYS A 158 14.43 4.24 -9.56
C LYS A 158 13.86 5.05 -8.40
N LYS A 159 12.74 5.72 -8.62
CA LYS A 159 12.11 6.60 -7.65
C LYS A 159 10.60 6.62 -7.84
N SER A 160 9.88 6.46 -6.74
CA SER A 160 8.45 6.69 -6.63
C SER A 160 8.19 7.75 -5.58
N GLN A 161 7.38 8.74 -5.90
CA GLN A 161 7.01 9.81 -4.98
C GLN A 161 5.53 10.14 -5.12
N LEU A 162 4.82 10.10 -4.00
CA LEU A 162 3.45 10.55 -3.89
C LEU A 162 3.43 11.91 -3.16
N LYS A 163 2.80 12.92 -3.76
CA LYS A 163 2.72 14.26 -3.17
C LYS A 163 1.37 14.91 -3.41
N ILE A 164 0.88 15.60 -2.40
CA ILE A 164 -0.30 16.48 -2.47
C ILE A 164 0.22 17.91 -2.73
N ASN A 165 -0.48 18.66 -3.58
CA ASN A 165 -0.16 20.07 -3.82
C ASN A 165 -0.58 20.96 -2.63
N GLU A 166 -0.08 22.20 -2.59
CA GLU A 166 -0.33 23.14 -1.49
C GLU A 166 -1.82 23.51 -1.36
N GLU A 167 -2.56 23.52 -2.47
CA GLU A 167 -3.99 23.83 -2.51
C GLU A 167 -4.89 22.66 -2.11
N HIS A 168 -4.31 21.48 -1.79
CA HIS A 168 -5.03 20.25 -1.42
C HIS A 168 -6.12 19.84 -2.42
N THR A 169 -5.85 20.02 -3.71
CA THR A 169 -6.78 19.67 -4.81
C THR A 169 -6.28 18.52 -5.68
N LEU A 170 -4.99 18.19 -5.56
CA LEU A 170 -4.29 17.27 -6.44
C LEU A 170 -3.33 16.37 -5.68
N ILE A 171 -3.40 15.07 -5.93
CA ILE A 171 -2.38 14.11 -5.52
C ILE A 171 -1.64 13.56 -6.75
N LYS A 172 -0.31 13.66 -6.75
CA LYS A 172 0.54 13.29 -7.86
C LYS A 172 1.45 12.13 -7.50
N LEU A 173 1.38 11.05 -8.28
CA LEU A 173 2.37 9.98 -8.28
C LEU A 173 3.40 10.26 -9.36
N LYS A 174 4.65 10.49 -8.95
CA LYS A 174 5.77 10.74 -9.85
C LYS A 174 6.72 9.55 -9.82
N LEU A 175 6.93 8.92 -10.98
CA LEU A 175 7.82 7.78 -11.17
C LEU A 175 9.00 8.16 -12.06
N SER A 176 10.20 7.74 -11.64
CA SER A 176 11.40 7.77 -12.48
C SER A 176 11.72 6.36 -12.94
N VAL A 177 11.46 6.07 -14.21
CA VAL A 177 11.58 4.75 -14.82
C VAL A 177 12.83 4.69 -15.68
N ASP A 178 13.67 3.69 -15.46
CA ASP A 178 14.82 3.36 -16.30
C ASP A 178 14.36 2.46 -17.45
N THR A 179 14.18 3.04 -18.62
CA THR A 179 13.67 2.33 -19.80
C THR A 179 14.60 1.23 -20.34
N LYS A 180 15.82 1.12 -19.76
CA LYS A 180 16.73 0.01 -20.06
C LYS A 180 16.20 -1.34 -19.54
N TYR A 181 15.40 -1.33 -18.46
CA TYR A 181 14.93 -2.54 -17.78
C TYR A 181 13.44 -2.81 -17.97
N GLY A 182 12.63 -1.81 -18.24
CA GLY A 182 11.20 -1.96 -18.48
C GLY A 182 10.64 -0.75 -19.22
N SER A 183 9.69 -0.98 -20.10
CA SER A 183 9.01 0.07 -20.83
C SER A 183 7.89 0.69 -19.99
N VAL A 184 7.42 1.88 -20.40
CA VAL A 184 6.21 2.48 -19.82
C VAL A 184 4.98 1.62 -20.12
N MET A 185 4.98 0.89 -21.25
CA MET A 185 3.91 -0.05 -21.60
C MET A 185 3.87 -1.24 -20.65
N ASP A 186 5.02 -1.82 -20.27
CA ASP A 186 5.08 -2.90 -19.28
C ASP A 186 4.50 -2.45 -17.95
N TYR A 187 4.77 -1.19 -17.56
CA TYR A 187 4.18 -0.60 -16.34
C TYR A 187 2.65 -0.57 -16.42
N PHE A 188 2.07 -0.12 -17.53
CA PHE A 188 0.62 -0.09 -17.69
C PHE A 188 0.01 -1.48 -17.78
N GLU A 189 0.67 -2.44 -18.40
CA GLU A 189 0.19 -3.82 -18.53
C GLU A 189 -0.15 -4.41 -17.14
N ILE A 190 0.75 -4.24 -16.17
CA ILE A 190 0.55 -4.82 -14.84
C ILE A 190 -0.11 -3.88 -13.83
N PHE A 191 -0.01 -2.55 -14.01
CA PHE A 191 -0.45 -1.57 -13.01
C PHE A 191 -1.64 -0.70 -13.44
N MET A 192 -2.23 -0.93 -14.61
CA MET A 192 -3.40 -0.15 -15.03
C MET A 192 -4.53 -0.19 -13.99
N GLN A 193 -4.87 -1.38 -13.48
CA GLN A 193 -5.93 -1.53 -12.48
C GLN A 193 -5.59 -0.80 -11.17
N ARG A 194 -4.31 -0.80 -10.77
CA ARG A 194 -3.82 -0.02 -9.63
C ARG A 194 -4.04 1.47 -9.83
N MET A 195 -3.72 2.00 -11.01
CA MET A 195 -3.90 3.43 -11.32
C MET A 195 -5.36 3.83 -11.35
N ILE A 196 -6.24 2.96 -11.86
CA ILE A 196 -7.69 3.18 -11.82
C ILE A 196 -8.18 3.23 -10.37
N LEU A 197 -7.72 2.32 -9.52
CA LEU A 197 -8.07 2.30 -8.10
C LEU A 197 -7.52 3.52 -7.35
N CYS A 198 -6.28 3.95 -7.65
CA CYS A 198 -5.70 5.19 -7.11
C CYS A 198 -6.52 6.42 -7.47
N ARG A 199 -7.03 6.51 -8.72
CA ARG A 199 -7.89 7.61 -9.14
C ARG A 199 -9.19 7.65 -8.32
N LYS A 200 -9.87 6.52 -8.15
CA LYS A 200 -11.07 6.41 -7.30
C LYS A 200 -10.78 6.79 -5.85
N ALA A 201 -9.62 6.38 -5.33
CA ALA A 201 -9.21 6.70 -3.97
C ALA A 201 -8.93 8.20 -3.80
N ALA A 202 -8.27 8.84 -4.76
CA ALA A 202 -8.08 10.28 -4.76
C ALA A 202 -9.42 11.04 -4.81
N GLU A 203 -10.33 10.64 -5.71
CA GLU A 203 -11.69 11.21 -5.80
C GLU A 203 -12.45 11.10 -4.47
N LYS A 204 -12.31 9.98 -3.75
CA LYS A 204 -12.90 9.79 -2.41
C LYS A 204 -12.39 10.82 -1.39
N LEU A 205 -11.14 11.25 -1.53
CA LEU A 205 -10.52 12.29 -0.68
C LEU A 205 -10.73 13.72 -1.20
N GLY A 206 -11.52 13.90 -2.26
CA GLY A 206 -11.73 15.21 -2.90
C GLY A 206 -10.55 15.69 -3.74
N LEU A 207 -9.64 14.79 -4.14
CA LEU A 207 -8.45 15.09 -4.90
C LEU A 207 -8.54 14.61 -6.35
N GLN A 208 -7.88 15.30 -7.27
CA GLN A 208 -7.59 14.79 -8.59
C GLN A 208 -6.30 13.95 -8.54
N PHE A 209 -6.33 12.72 -9.08
CA PHE A 209 -5.14 11.89 -9.23
C PHE A 209 -4.38 12.24 -10.52
N LYS A 210 -3.05 12.38 -10.41
CA LYS A 210 -2.17 12.54 -11.58
C LYS A 210 -1.00 11.57 -11.52
N LEU A 211 -0.73 10.92 -12.65
CA LEU A 211 0.44 10.06 -12.84
C LEU A 211 1.44 10.77 -13.77
N MET A 212 2.68 10.87 -13.30
CA MET A 212 3.82 11.33 -14.11
C MET A 212 4.87 10.23 -14.19
N ILE A 213 5.32 9.91 -15.39
CA ILE A 213 6.44 8.99 -15.64
C ILE A 213 7.49 9.73 -16.47
N ASN A 214 8.74 9.77 -15.97
CA ASN A 214 9.86 10.44 -16.61
C ASN A 214 9.52 11.88 -17.05
N GLU A 215 8.89 12.63 -16.13
CA GLU A 215 8.46 14.02 -16.30
C GLU A 215 7.31 14.26 -17.30
N GLN A 216 6.80 13.22 -17.94
CA GLN A 216 5.61 13.30 -18.77
C GLN A 216 4.35 12.98 -17.93
N GLN A 217 3.37 13.87 -17.98
CA GLN A 217 2.07 13.61 -17.37
C GLN A 217 1.27 12.70 -18.29
N LEU A 218 0.77 11.59 -17.75
CA LEU A 218 0.05 10.56 -18.51
C LEU A 218 -1.44 10.53 -18.17
N ILE A 219 -1.78 10.93 -16.94
CA ILE A 219 -3.16 11.05 -16.42
C ILE A 219 -3.30 12.38 -15.70
#